data_4f8322d74ceee5050c585cb70c146413
#
_entry.id   4f8322d74ceee5050c585cb70c146413
#
_cell.length_a   1.000
_cell.length_b   1.000
_cell.length_c   1.000
_cell.angle_alpha   90.00
_cell.angle_beta   90.00
_cell.angle_gamma   90.00
#
_symmetry.space_group_name_H-M   'P 1'
#
loop_
_entity.id
_entity.type
_entity.pdbx_description
1 polymer ?
#
loop_
_entity_poly.entity_id
_entity_poly.type
_entity_poly.pdbx_seq_one_letter_code
_entity_poly.pdbx_strand_id
1 'polypeptide(L)'
;MALVVMAEGKAKYVFYFIGDGMGVNQVNGTETYMAAVEGRIGTSPLCFAQFPYVGLVTTYSGTNGVTDSAAGGTALATGNKTKNGALGIKSDLTTRINSIAALAKSEGKAVGVTTSVSVDHATPASFYAHVKDRNMYHQIGKDLIAAGFDFYAGSDFLQPENNELSGNKDLYTQCREAGYTIARGYADYRKKAKKADKMLLLQTETANKADRTSIPYAIDRQKNDLTLQDITRAAIHFLSQKDTDGFFLMVEGGKIDWACHANDAGSTINDTIALADAVEEAVAFAKKHPDDTLILVTGDHETGGLTI
;
A
#
# COMPACT_ATOMS: atom_id res chain seq x y z
N MET A 1 -24.23 -20.07 -21.51
CA MET A 1 -24.92 -18.89 -20.96
C MET A 1 -24.46 -18.78 -19.51
N ALA A 2 -23.47 -17.94 -19.23
CA ALA A 2 -22.96 -17.76 -17.89
C ALA A 2 -23.96 -16.90 -17.11
N LEU A 3 -24.50 -17.44 -16.03
CA LEU A 3 -25.36 -16.72 -15.12
C LEU A 3 -24.45 -15.74 -14.33
N VAL A 4 -24.43 -14.46 -14.72
CA VAL A 4 -23.83 -13.42 -13.90
C VAL A 4 -24.79 -13.19 -12.74
N VAL A 5 -24.51 -13.80 -11.60
CA VAL A 5 -25.17 -13.43 -10.34
C VAL A 5 -24.57 -12.07 -9.95
N MET A 6 -25.30 -11.02 -10.23
CA MET A 6 -25.02 -9.70 -9.68
C MET A 6 -25.35 -9.77 -8.19
N ALA A 7 -24.35 -9.85 -7.34
CA ALA A 7 -24.55 -9.64 -5.92
C ALA A 7 -24.98 -8.19 -5.72
N GLU A 8 -26.20 -7.96 -5.26
CA GLU A 8 -26.75 -6.62 -4.96
C GLU A 8 -26.16 -5.99 -3.68
N GLY A 9 -25.03 -6.47 -3.17
CA GLY A 9 -24.38 -5.96 -1.97
C GLY A 9 -23.18 -5.09 -2.31
N LYS A 10 -23.23 -3.80 -1.97
CA LYS A 10 -22.02 -2.96 -1.94
C LYS A 10 -21.16 -3.39 -0.75
N ALA A 11 -19.88 -3.75 -0.99
CA ALA A 11 -18.95 -4.04 0.09
C ALA A 11 -18.83 -2.81 1.01
N LYS A 12 -19.06 -3.02 2.31
CA LYS A 12 -18.93 -2.01 3.34
C LYS A 12 -17.47 -1.73 3.65
N TYR A 13 -16.67 -2.80 3.72
CA TYR A 13 -15.25 -2.77 4.02
C TYR A 13 -14.47 -3.33 2.82
N VAL A 14 -13.56 -2.53 2.29
CA VAL A 14 -12.74 -2.92 1.14
C VAL A 14 -11.27 -2.86 1.53
N PHE A 15 -10.59 -3.98 1.37
CA PHE A 15 -9.15 -4.11 1.52
C PHE A 15 -8.52 -4.33 0.15
N TYR A 16 -7.52 -3.55 -0.19
CA TYR A 16 -6.80 -3.65 -1.46
C TYR A 16 -5.31 -3.79 -1.20
N PHE A 17 -4.81 -5.02 -1.24
CA PHE A 17 -3.41 -5.33 -1.05
C PHE A 17 -2.69 -5.36 -2.39
N ILE A 18 -1.53 -4.70 -2.45
CA ILE A 18 -0.66 -4.66 -3.62
C ILE A 18 0.73 -5.10 -3.20
N GLY A 19 1.22 -6.22 -3.74
CA GLY A 19 2.63 -6.58 -3.68
C GLY A 19 3.35 -5.93 -4.85
N ASP A 20 4.14 -4.89 -4.61
CA ASP A 20 4.93 -4.23 -5.65
C ASP A 20 5.96 -5.23 -6.21
N GLY A 21 5.97 -5.40 -7.52
CA GLY A 21 6.85 -6.37 -8.20
C GLY A 21 6.52 -7.84 -7.93
N MET A 22 5.40 -8.13 -7.26
CA MET A 22 5.00 -9.49 -6.88
C MET A 22 4.28 -10.20 -8.02
N GLY A 23 5.02 -10.87 -8.88
CA GLY A 23 4.47 -11.77 -9.89
C GLY A 23 4.16 -13.18 -9.32
N VAL A 24 3.69 -14.06 -10.20
CA VAL A 24 3.35 -15.45 -9.85
C VAL A 24 4.54 -16.20 -9.27
N ASN A 25 5.74 -15.95 -9.78
CA ASN A 25 6.95 -16.67 -9.35
C ASN A 25 7.41 -16.24 -7.94
N GLN A 26 7.20 -14.97 -7.53
CA GLN A 26 7.47 -14.52 -6.18
C GLN A 26 6.55 -15.22 -5.17
N VAL A 27 5.28 -15.39 -5.50
CA VAL A 27 4.32 -16.15 -4.69
C VAL A 27 4.70 -17.62 -4.62
N ASN A 28 4.88 -18.28 -5.77
CA ASN A 28 5.20 -19.71 -5.84
C ASN A 28 6.55 -20.04 -5.19
N GLY A 29 7.57 -19.18 -5.35
CA GLY A 29 8.88 -19.34 -4.69
C GLY A 29 8.77 -19.24 -3.17
N THR A 30 7.97 -18.31 -2.68
CA THR A 30 7.70 -18.17 -1.25
C THR A 30 7.00 -19.41 -0.69
N GLU A 31 5.96 -19.91 -1.35
CA GLU A 31 5.22 -21.11 -0.92
C GLU A 31 6.09 -22.37 -0.97
N THR A 32 6.97 -22.49 -1.98
CA THR A 32 7.94 -23.59 -2.10
C THR A 32 8.98 -23.52 -0.98
N TYR A 33 9.51 -22.33 -0.68
CA TYR A 33 10.41 -22.11 0.44
C TYR A 33 9.78 -22.49 1.78
N MET A 34 8.53 -22.06 2.03
CA MET A 34 7.81 -22.40 3.26
C MET A 34 7.65 -23.91 3.43
N ALA A 35 7.30 -24.65 2.38
CA ALA A 35 7.24 -26.11 2.41
C ALA A 35 8.60 -26.75 2.68
N ALA A 36 9.67 -26.23 2.08
CA ALA A 36 11.03 -26.73 2.29
C ALA A 36 11.50 -26.53 3.75
N VAL A 37 11.20 -25.40 4.36
CA VAL A 37 11.49 -25.14 5.79
C VAL A 37 10.74 -26.13 6.70
N GLU A 38 9.55 -26.58 6.31
CA GLU A 38 8.78 -27.61 7.01
C GLU A 38 9.29 -29.05 6.71
N GLY A 39 10.33 -29.20 5.90
CA GLY A 39 10.88 -30.50 5.50
C GLY A 39 10.01 -31.26 4.49
N ARG A 40 9.15 -30.55 3.75
CA ARG A 40 8.22 -31.11 2.75
C ARG A 40 8.62 -30.73 1.34
N ILE A 41 8.27 -31.58 0.37
CA ILE A 41 8.28 -31.28 -1.05
C ILE A 41 6.90 -30.68 -1.42
N GLY A 42 6.88 -29.68 -2.32
CA GLY A 42 5.68 -29.01 -2.79
C GLY A 42 5.58 -27.59 -2.27
N THR A 43 4.39 -27.14 -1.96
CA THR A 43 4.10 -25.75 -1.51
C THR A 43 3.37 -25.73 -0.18
N SER A 44 3.59 -24.69 0.63
CA SER A 44 2.76 -24.27 1.76
C SER A 44 2.04 -22.99 1.36
N PRO A 45 0.74 -23.06 1.04
CA PRO A 45 0.05 -21.94 0.40
C PRO A 45 -0.07 -20.73 1.35
N LEU A 46 0.22 -19.55 0.82
CA LEU A 46 -0.03 -18.28 1.46
C LEU A 46 -1.56 -18.08 1.65
N CYS A 47 -1.97 -17.32 2.67
CA CYS A 47 -3.39 -17.16 3.00
C CYS A 47 -4.22 -16.63 1.82
N PHE A 48 -3.69 -15.71 1.05
CA PHE A 48 -4.40 -15.13 -0.09
C PHE A 48 -4.42 -16.03 -1.33
N ALA A 49 -3.46 -16.97 -1.47
CA ALA A 49 -3.48 -17.96 -2.55
C ALA A 49 -4.62 -18.98 -2.40
N GLN A 50 -5.27 -19.02 -1.24
CA GLN A 50 -6.42 -19.86 -0.95
C GLN A 50 -7.77 -19.14 -1.13
N PHE A 51 -7.79 -17.92 -1.62
CA PHE A 51 -9.03 -17.18 -1.87
C PHE A 51 -9.85 -17.86 -2.98
N PRO A 52 -11.19 -17.83 -2.88
CA PRO A 52 -12.06 -18.60 -3.79
C PRO A 52 -12.08 -18.08 -5.23
N TYR A 53 -11.62 -16.86 -5.46
CA TYR A 53 -11.60 -16.23 -6.77
C TYR A 53 -10.20 -15.85 -7.16
N VAL A 54 -9.82 -16.16 -8.42
CA VAL A 54 -8.52 -15.83 -9.01
C VAL A 54 -8.72 -15.23 -10.38
N GLY A 55 -7.85 -14.31 -10.76
CA GLY A 55 -7.80 -13.69 -12.08
C GLY A 55 -6.36 -13.45 -12.52
N LEU A 56 -6.19 -13.18 -13.80
CA LEU A 56 -4.92 -12.78 -14.39
C LEU A 56 -5.07 -11.36 -14.94
N VAL A 57 -4.03 -10.57 -14.80
CA VAL A 57 -3.97 -9.19 -15.30
C VAL A 57 -2.71 -8.99 -16.12
N THR A 58 -2.82 -8.18 -17.18
CA THR A 58 -1.67 -7.74 -17.97
C THR A 58 -1.21 -6.37 -17.49
N THR A 59 0.09 -6.21 -17.28
CA THR A 59 0.65 -5.07 -16.56
C THR A 59 1.35 -4.02 -17.43
N TYR A 60 1.24 -4.07 -18.78
CA TYR A 60 1.78 -3.03 -19.66
C TYR A 60 1.21 -1.63 -19.34
N SER A 61 2.03 -0.60 -19.49
CA SER A 61 1.61 0.79 -19.28
C SER A 61 0.96 1.42 -20.54
N GLY A 62 0.51 2.64 -20.44
CA GLY A 62 -0.04 3.38 -21.58
C GLY A 62 0.97 3.69 -22.69
N THR A 63 2.27 3.56 -22.42
CA THR A 63 3.35 3.91 -23.36
C THR A 63 4.41 2.82 -23.55
N ASN A 64 4.48 1.80 -22.67
CA ASN A 64 5.55 0.81 -22.66
C ASN A 64 4.99 -0.59 -22.45
N GLY A 65 5.62 -1.60 -23.07
CA GLY A 65 5.32 -3.01 -22.84
C GLY A 65 5.63 -3.47 -21.41
N VAL A 66 6.57 -2.78 -20.71
CA VAL A 66 6.88 -2.97 -19.31
C VAL A 66 6.49 -1.72 -18.54
N THR A 67 5.64 -1.87 -17.53
CA THR A 67 5.20 -0.76 -16.67
C THR A 67 6.24 -0.47 -15.58
N ASP A 68 6.14 0.70 -14.96
CA ASP A 68 6.71 0.97 -13.63
C ASP A 68 5.60 1.03 -12.57
N SER A 69 5.96 1.10 -11.29
CA SER A 69 4.99 1.15 -10.17
C SER A 69 4.07 2.37 -10.26
N ALA A 70 4.52 3.49 -10.85
CA ALA A 70 3.68 4.68 -11.00
C ALA A 70 2.51 4.43 -11.97
N ALA A 71 2.80 3.90 -13.14
CA ALA A 71 1.77 3.59 -14.14
C ALA A 71 0.96 2.34 -13.76
N GLY A 72 1.59 1.31 -13.19
CA GLY A 72 0.93 0.12 -12.65
C GLY A 72 -0.03 0.48 -11.52
N GLY A 73 0.45 1.19 -10.49
CA GLY A 73 -0.36 1.68 -9.39
C GLY A 73 -1.50 2.60 -9.85
N THR A 74 -1.24 3.52 -10.80
CA THR A 74 -2.29 4.36 -11.38
C THR A 74 -3.36 3.51 -12.09
N ALA A 75 -2.97 2.46 -12.82
CA ALA A 75 -3.94 1.57 -13.47
C ALA A 75 -4.80 0.83 -12.44
N LEU A 76 -4.19 0.33 -11.35
CA LEU A 76 -4.90 -0.33 -10.26
C LEU A 76 -5.82 0.64 -9.48
N ALA A 77 -5.34 1.87 -9.24
CA ALA A 77 -6.10 2.87 -8.50
C ALA A 77 -7.26 3.49 -9.28
N THR A 78 -7.17 3.57 -10.62
CA THR A 78 -8.10 4.38 -11.43
C THR A 78 -8.79 3.64 -12.56
N GLY A 79 -8.34 2.41 -12.88
CA GLY A 79 -8.80 1.68 -14.08
C GLY A 79 -8.28 2.25 -15.41
N ASN A 80 -7.32 3.18 -15.38
CA ASN A 80 -6.77 3.83 -16.57
C ASN A 80 -5.28 3.60 -16.71
N LYS A 81 -4.84 3.17 -17.89
CA LYS A 81 -3.41 3.10 -18.23
C LYS A 81 -2.84 4.51 -18.40
N THR A 82 -1.62 4.72 -17.90
CA THR A 82 -0.89 5.99 -18.07
C THR A 82 0.55 5.76 -18.51
N LYS A 83 1.30 6.82 -18.70
CA LYS A 83 2.74 6.80 -19.03
C LYS A 83 3.55 6.40 -17.80
N ASN A 84 4.64 5.63 -18.00
CA ASN A 84 5.60 5.35 -16.93
C ASN A 84 6.06 6.64 -16.25
N GLY A 85 6.14 6.61 -14.93
CA GLY A 85 6.49 7.75 -14.08
C GLY A 85 5.32 8.67 -13.71
N ALA A 86 4.18 8.60 -14.38
CA ALA A 86 3.03 9.47 -14.11
C ALA A 86 2.10 8.87 -13.05
N LEU A 87 1.55 9.72 -12.18
CA LEU A 87 0.67 9.34 -11.06
C LEU A 87 -0.68 10.05 -11.16
N GLY A 88 -1.78 9.29 -11.17
CA GLY A 88 -3.15 9.80 -11.11
C GLY A 88 -3.55 10.76 -12.24
N ILE A 89 -2.84 10.70 -13.37
CA ILE A 89 -3.15 11.48 -14.58
C ILE A 89 -3.11 10.59 -15.82
N LYS A 90 -3.78 10.99 -16.89
CA LYS A 90 -3.74 10.28 -18.17
C LYS A 90 -2.37 10.40 -18.85
N SER A 91 -2.14 9.60 -19.91
CA SER A 91 -0.90 9.64 -20.70
C SER A 91 -0.64 10.99 -21.39
N ASP A 92 -1.62 11.89 -21.43
CA ASP A 92 -1.45 13.27 -21.88
C ASP A 92 -0.69 14.17 -20.87
N LEU A 93 -0.41 13.65 -19.68
CA LEU A 93 0.28 14.31 -18.58
C LEU A 93 -0.40 15.57 -18.03
N THR A 94 -1.69 15.72 -18.29
CA THR A 94 -2.48 16.91 -17.89
C THR A 94 -3.82 16.57 -17.28
N THR A 95 -4.51 15.55 -17.80
CA THR A 95 -5.85 15.17 -17.34
C THR A 95 -5.75 14.35 -16.05
N ARG A 96 -6.23 14.91 -14.92
CA ARG A 96 -6.33 14.22 -13.65
C ARG A 96 -7.38 13.11 -13.69
N ILE A 97 -7.14 12.02 -12.98
CA ILE A 97 -8.04 10.87 -12.88
C ILE A 97 -8.28 10.59 -11.39
N ASN A 98 -9.54 10.49 -10.99
CA ASN A 98 -9.88 10.12 -9.62
C ASN A 98 -9.59 8.64 -9.36
N SER A 99 -8.97 8.35 -8.23
CA SER A 99 -8.76 6.99 -7.76
C SER A 99 -10.00 6.41 -7.10
N ILE A 100 -10.04 5.08 -6.95
CA ILE A 100 -11.07 4.40 -6.17
C ILE A 100 -11.06 4.82 -4.69
N ALA A 101 -9.89 5.22 -4.15
CA ALA A 101 -9.77 5.76 -2.80
C ALA A 101 -10.47 7.12 -2.68
N ALA A 102 -10.25 8.01 -3.65
CA ALA A 102 -10.95 9.30 -3.72
C ALA A 102 -12.46 9.12 -3.92
N LEU A 103 -12.88 8.15 -4.74
CA LEU A 103 -14.29 7.80 -4.90
C LEU A 103 -14.88 7.28 -3.58
N ALA A 104 -14.22 6.35 -2.88
CA ALA A 104 -14.66 5.86 -1.58
C ALA A 104 -14.83 7.00 -0.56
N LYS A 105 -13.90 7.96 -0.55
CA LYS A 105 -14.00 9.16 0.31
C LYS A 105 -15.20 10.01 -0.04
N SER A 106 -15.47 10.22 -1.32
CA SER A 106 -16.66 11.00 -1.78
C SER A 106 -17.99 10.32 -1.47
N GLU A 107 -17.99 8.98 -1.36
CA GLU A 107 -19.15 8.16 -0.94
C GLU A 107 -19.28 8.05 0.59
N GLY A 108 -18.52 8.84 1.35
CA GLY A 108 -18.62 8.91 2.82
C GLY A 108 -17.89 7.80 3.58
N LYS A 109 -17.06 6.98 2.92
CA LYS A 109 -16.25 5.97 3.60
C LYS A 109 -15.01 6.61 4.26
N ALA A 110 -14.54 6.02 5.35
CA ALA A 110 -13.20 6.29 5.84
C ALA A 110 -12.17 5.69 4.88
N VAL A 111 -11.03 6.36 4.70
CA VAL A 111 -10.01 5.93 3.73
C VAL A 111 -8.63 5.87 4.37
N GLY A 112 -7.93 4.75 4.14
CA GLY A 112 -6.53 4.56 4.50
C GLY A 112 -5.69 4.18 3.29
N VAL A 113 -4.46 4.72 3.22
CA VAL A 113 -3.44 4.34 2.24
C VAL A 113 -2.14 4.08 2.98
N THR A 114 -1.62 2.86 2.86
CA THR A 114 -0.50 2.40 3.68
C THR A 114 0.52 1.63 2.86
N THR A 115 1.78 1.62 3.32
CA THR A 115 2.88 1.03 2.58
C THR A 115 4.02 0.60 3.49
N SER A 116 4.88 -0.29 3.01
CA SER A 116 6.16 -0.62 3.63
C SER A 116 7.34 0.26 3.16
N VAL A 117 7.10 1.15 2.18
CA VAL A 117 8.07 2.15 1.69
C VAL A 117 7.68 3.56 2.16
N SER A 118 8.21 4.62 1.55
CA SER A 118 7.82 5.99 1.94
C SER A 118 6.37 6.29 1.58
N VAL A 119 5.72 7.12 2.38
CA VAL A 119 4.30 7.46 2.17
C VAL A 119 4.06 8.18 0.85
N ASP A 120 5.09 8.82 0.29
CA ASP A 120 5.10 9.54 -0.98
C ASP A 120 5.73 8.73 -2.14
N HIS A 121 5.95 7.40 -1.96
CA HIS A 121 6.38 6.51 -3.03
C HIS A 121 5.27 6.32 -4.08
N ALA A 122 5.65 5.82 -5.26
CA ALA A 122 4.79 5.80 -6.44
C ALA A 122 3.46 5.05 -6.25
N THR A 123 3.50 3.83 -5.72
CA THR A 123 2.30 2.99 -5.58
C THR A 123 1.27 3.58 -4.63
N PRO A 124 1.59 3.95 -3.37
CA PRO A 124 0.62 4.61 -2.50
C PRO A 124 0.18 5.96 -3.07
N ALA A 125 1.10 6.73 -3.69
CA ALA A 125 0.81 8.03 -4.27
C ALA A 125 -0.20 7.97 -5.43
N SER A 126 -0.27 6.86 -6.16
CA SER A 126 -1.24 6.68 -7.25
C SER A 126 -2.70 6.74 -6.77
N PHE A 127 -2.95 6.57 -5.47
CA PHE A 127 -4.29 6.64 -4.88
C PHE A 127 -4.71 8.06 -4.46
N TYR A 128 -3.78 9.02 -4.43
CA TYR A 128 -4.08 10.39 -3.96
C TYR A 128 -3.38 11.51 -4.73
N ALA A 129 -2.29 11.24 -5.46
CA ALA A 129 -1.50 12.28 -6.14
C ALA A 129 -1.82 12.39 -7.63
N HIS A 130 -1.50 13.59 -8.19
CA HIS A 130 -1.72 13.90 -9.60
C HIS A 130 -0.50 14.63 -10.17
N VAL A 131 0.59 13.88 -10.43
CA VAL A 131 1.85 14.43 -10.92
C VAL A 131 2.36 13.71 -12.16
N LYS A 132 3.08 14.44 -13.00
CA LYS A 132 3.66 13.91 -14.25
C LYS A 132 4.94 13.10 -14.05
N ASP A 133 5.55 13.19 -12.86
CA ASP A 133 6.80 12.52 -12.51
C ASP A 133 6.74 12.06 -11.05
N ARG A 134 6.93 10.76 -10.81
CA ARG A 134 6.95 10.11 -9.50
C ARG A 134 8.05 10.63 -8.57
N ASN A 135 9.04 11.35 -9.10
CA ASN A 135 10.10 11.95 -8.32
C ASN A 135 9.75 13.34 -7.75
N MET A 136 8.56 13.85 -8.02
CA MET A 136 8.05 15.10 -7.45
C MET A 136 7.58 14.92 -5.99
N TYR A 137 8.43 14.33 -5.14
CA TYR A 137 8.07 13.87 -3.79
C TYR A 137 7.43 14.95 -2.91
N HIS A 138 7.98 16.18 -2.91
CA HIS A 138 7.38 17.27 -2.13
C HIS A 138 5.95 17.59 -2.61
N GLN A 139 5.70 17.61 -3.94
CA GLN A 139 4.36 17.84 -4.48
C GLN A 139 3.42 16.67 -4.14
N ILE A 140 3.91 15.43 -4.22
CA ILE A 140 3.16 14.23 -3.82
C ILE A 140 2.75 14.32 -2.35
N GLY A 141 3.66 14.75 -1.46
CA GLY A 141 3.33 15.00 -0.05
C GLY A 141 2.26 16.08 0.16
N LYS A 142 2.24 17.13 -0.67
CA LYS A 142 1.16 18.13 -0.67
C LYS A 142 -0.16 17.55 -1.15
N ASP A 143 -0.12 16.70 -2.18
CA ASP A 143 -1.32 16.02 -2.70
C ASP A 143 -1.89 15.04 -1.66
N LEU A 144 -1.04 14.34 -0.86
CA LEU A 144 -1.44 13.54 0.28
C LEU A 144 -2.28 14.37 1.27
N ILE A 145 -1.77 15.55 1.64
CA ILE A 145 -2.45 16.44 2.58
C ILE A 145 -3.79 16.93 1.99
N ALA A 146 -3.78 17.29 0.70
CA ALA A 146 -4.96 17.80 0.00
C ALA A 146 -6.05 16.73 -0.19
N ALA A 147 -5.67 15.46 -0.43
CA ALA A 147 -6.62 14.34 -0.51
C ALA A 147 -7.37 14.11 0.81
N GLY A 148 -6.73 14.42 1.95
CA GLY A 148 -7.40 14.49 3.24
C GLY A 148 -7.95 13.15 3.73
N PHE A 149 -7.36 12.02 3.34
CA PHE A 149 -7.77 10.70 3.81
C PHE A 149 -7.52 10.54 5.32
N ASP A 150 -8.19 9.57 5.93
CA ASP A 150 -8.26 9.47 7.39
C ASP A 150 -7.01 8.84 7.99
N PHE A 151 -6.32 7.97 7.23
CA PHE A 151 -5.14 7.24 7.71
C PHE A 151 -4.09 7.09 6.62
N TYR A 152 -2.87 7.49 6.92
CA TYR A 152 -1.69 7.18 6.12
C TYR A 152 -0.64 6.49 6.98
N ALA A 153 0.10 5.53 6.40
CA ALA A 153 1.24 4.93 7.06
C ALA A 153 2.32 4.48 6.09
N GLY A 154 3.57 4.56 6.52
CA GLY A 154 4.75 4.13 5.80
C GLY A 154 6.03 4.46 6.56
N SER A 155 7.16 4.51 5.86
CA SER A 155 8.42 4.87 6.52
C SER A 155 8.46 6.34 6.91
N ASP A 156 8.47 7.24 5.94
CA ASP A 156 8.47 8.70 6.14
C ASP A 156 8.17 9.42 4.81
N PHE A 157 8.29 10.76 4.77
CA PHE A 157 8.40 11.53 3.54
C PHE A 157 9.84 11.55 3.03
N LEU A 158 10.05 11.41 1.71
CA LEU A 158 11.38 11.53 1.10
C LEU A 158 11.85 12.98 1.01
N GLN A 159 10.95 13.89 0.69
CA GLN A 159 11.25 15.33 0.59
C GLN A 159 10.27 16.17 1.42
N PRO A 160 10.39 16.13 2.77
CA PRO A 160 9.48 16.88 3.64
C PRO A 160 9.66 18.40 3.53
N GLU A 161 10.84 18.86 3.15
CA GLU A 161 11.18 20.28 3.00
C GLU A 161 11.10 20.70 1.53
N ASN A 162 10.65 21.93 1.29
CA ASN A 162 10.75 22.53 -0.03
C ASN A 162 12.05 23.32 -0.15
N ASN A 163 13.07 22.71 -0.72
CA ASN A 163 14.39 23.32 -0.87
C ASN A 163 14.44 24.49 -1.87
N GLU A 164 13.39 24.67 -2.70
CA GLU A 164 13.35 25.72 -3.73
C GLU A 164 12.81 27.06 -3.20
N LEU A 165 12.11 27.06 -2.06
CA LEU A 165 11.46 28.24 -1.51
C LEU A 165 11.78 28.38 -0.01
N SER A 166 12.71 29.27 0.33
CA SER A 166 13.01 29.61 1.74
C SER A 166 11.76 30.18 2.42
N GLY A 167 11.44 29.66 3.62
CA GLY A 167 10.33 30.13 4.44
C GLY A 167 9.03 29.32 4.32
N ASN A 168 8.96 28.30 3.48
CA ASN A 168 7.82 27.40 3.44
C ASN A 168 7.83 26.41 4.62
N LYS A 169 6.65 26.13 5.15
CA LYS A 169 6.46 25.08 6.17
C LYS A 169 6.77 23.71 5.58
N ASP A 170 7.46 22.87 6.35
CA ASP A 170 7.67 21.48 5.99
C ASP A 170 6.33 20.69 5.94
N LEU A 171 6.34 19.51 5.33
CA LEU A 171 5.15 18.68 5.20
C LEU A 171 4.60 18.21 6.55
N TYR A 172 5.44 18.01 7.56
CA TYR A 172 4.95 17.63 8.89
C TYR A 172 4.14 18.74 9.55
N THR A 173 4.57 19.99 9.40
CA THR A 173 3.82 21.16 9.88
C THR A 173 2.51 21.31 9.14
N GLN A 174 2.52 21.17 7.81
CA GLN A 174 1.32 21.21 6.98
C GLN A 174 0.34 20.08 7.34
N CYS A 175 0.83 18.84 7.58
CA CYS A 175 0.01 17.72 8.05
C CYS A 175 -0.70 18.06 9.38
N ARG A 176 0.03 18.60 10.37
CA ARG A 176 -0.57 18.97 11.66
C ARG A 176 -1.64 20.05 11.50
N GLU A 177 -1.40 21.06 10.67
CA GLU A 177 -2.37 22.11 10.36
C GLU A 177 -3.61 21.58 9.64
N ALA A 178 -3.47 20.50 8.84
CA ALA A 178 -4.57 19.80 8.19
C ALA A 178 -5.29 18.78 9.11
N GLY A 179 -4.94 18.75 10.41
CA GLY A 179 -5.60 17.92 11.42
C GLY A 179 -5.00 16.51 11.59
N TYR A 180 -3.84 16.22 10.98
CA TYR A 180 -3.18 14.94 11.19
C TYR A 180 -2.42 14.89 12.51
N THR A 181 -2.67 13.84 13.28
CA THR A 181 -1.80 13.43 14.39
C THR A 181 -0.69 12.56 13.82
N ILE A 182 0.57 12.97 14.04
CA ILE A 182 1.73 12.20 13.61
C ILE A 182 2.16 11.27 14.74
N ALA A 183 2.23 9.98 14.46
CA ALA A 183 2.74 8.95 15.36
C ALA A 183 3.98 8.29 14.76
N ARG A 184 5.00 7.97 15.59
CA ARG A 184 6.20 7.28 15.16
C ARG A 184 6.34 5.93 15.85
N GLY A 185 6.15 4.86 15.08
CA GLY A 185 6.10 3.49 15.55
C GLY A 185 4.77 3.12 16.21
N TYR A 186 4.53 1.81 16.33
CA TYR A 186 3.25 1.27 16.79
C TYR A 186 2.92 1.65 18.26
N ALA A 187 3.93 1.73 19.11
CA ALA A 187 3.74 2.11 20.52
C ALA A 187 3.26 3.57 20.68
N ASP A 188 3.76 4.49 19.85
CA ASP A 188 3.34 5.89 19.85
C ASP A 188 1.94 6.04 19.23
N TYR A 189 1.64 5.29 18.16
CA TYR A 189 0.30 5.20 17.59
C TYR A 189 -0.73 4.83 18.67
N ARG A 190 -0.50 3.77 19.44
CA ARG A 190 -1.43 3.33 20.50
C ARG A 190 -1.75 4.40 21.54
N LYS A 191 -0.79 5.28 21.83
CA LYS A 191 -0.99 6.40 22.78
C LYS A 191 -1.84 7.53 22.19
N LYS A 192 -1.73 7.76 20.87
CA LYS A 192 -2.30 8.92 20.19
C LYS A 192 -3.62 8.65 19.49
N ALA A 193 -3.83 7.41 19.02
CA ALA A 193 -4.94 7.05 18.13
C ALA A 193 -6.32 7.47 18.64
N LYS A 194 -6.61 7.26 19.93
CA LYS A 194 -7.92 7.56 20.53
C LYS A 194 -8.34 9.04 20.42
N LYS A 195 -7.37 9.96 20.33
CA LYS A 195 -7.62 11.41 20.29
C LYS A 195 -7.43 12.01 18.90
N ALA A 196 -7.00 11.21 17.94
CA ALA A 196 -6.68 11.67 16.61
C ALA A 196 -7.93 11.70 15.72
N ASP A 197 -8.11 12.79 15.00
CA ASP A 197 -9.11 12.87 13.93
C ASP A 197 -8.59 12.24 12.63
N LYS A 198 -7.37 12.57 12.24
CA LYS A 198 -6.65 11.93 11.14
C LYS A 198 -5.29 11.45 11.64
N MET A 199 -4.77 10.37 11.04
CA MET A 199 -3.52 9.75 11.47
C MET A 199 -2.50 9.68 10.34
N LEU A 200 -1.27 10.09 10.65
CA LEU A 200 -0.08 9.77 9.86
C LEU A 200 0.85 8.93 10.74
N LEU A 201 0.89 7.61 10.48
CA LEU A 201 1.75 6.67 11.20
C LEU A 201 3.04 6.44 10.42
N LEU A 202 4.15 6.86 10.98
CA LEU A 202 5.48 6.72 10.40
C LEU A 202 6.33 5.74 11.22
N GLN A 203 7.40 5.22 10.61
CA GLN A 203 8.36 4.39 11.33
C GLN A 203 9.00 5.14 12.51
N THR A 204 9.67 4.39 13.41
CA THR A 204 10.34 4.97 14.56
C THR A 204 11.46 5.93 14.14
N GLU A 205 11.79 6.89 15.00
CA GLU A 205 12.92 7.81 14.74
C GLU A 205 14.26 7.07 14.56
N THR A 206 14.42 5.95 15.26
CA THR A 206 15.65 5.14 15.15
C THR A 206 15.75 4.47 13.79
N ALA A 207 14.67 3.82 13.30
CA ALA A 207 14.63 3.22 11.99
C ALA A 207 14.76 4.31 10.89
N ASN A 208 14.08 5.46 11.06
CA ASN A 208 14.12 6.56 10.12
C ASN A 208 15.52 7.19 9.96
N LYS A 209 16.32 7.21 11.02
CA LYS A 209 17.72 7.65 10.93
C LYS A 209 18.63 6.67 10.19
N ALA A 210 18.29 5.38 10.24
CA ALA A 210 19.02 4.34 9.51
C ALA A 210 18.63 4.34 8.02
N ASP A 211 17.33 4.33 7.75
CA ASP A 211 16.76 4.40 6.40
C ASP A 211 15.39 5.10 6.42
N ARG A 212 15.30 6.24 5.75
CA ARG A 212 14.04 6.99 5.59
C ARG A 212 13.16 6.39 4.50
N THR A 213 13.73 5.70 3.55
CA THR A 213 13.07 5.34 2.29
C THR A 213 12.06 4.21 2.45
N SER A 214 12.27 3.35 3.44
CA SER A 214 11.38 2.23 3.74
C SER A 214 11.44 1.83 5.21
N ILE A 215 10.45 1.05 5.66
CA ILE A 215 10.61 0.27 6.90
C ILE A 215 11.65 -0.85 6.64
N PRO A 216 12.32 -1.37 7.69
CA PRO A 216 13.31 -2.43 7.51
C PRO A 216 12.75 -3.65 6.76
N TYR A 217 13.58 -4.32 5.95
CA TYR A 217 13.24 -5.62 5.38
C TYR A 217 12.79 -6.60 6.46
N ALA A 218 11.85 -7.47 6.12
CA ALA A 218 11.29 -8.42 7.08
C ALA A 218 12.37 -9.30 7.75
N ILE A 219 13.43 -9.64 7.01
CA ILE A 219 14.57 -10.42 7.50
C ILE A 219 15.49 -9.63 8.45
N ASP A 220 15.52 -8.29 8.37
CA ASP A 220 16.44 -7.42 9.13
C ASP A 220 15.77 -6.71 10.32
N ARG A 221 14.47 -6.92 10.51
CA ARG A 221 13.67 -6.21 11.52
C ARG A 221 14.22 -6.35 12.94
N GLN A 222 14.23 -5.25 13.67
CA GLN A 222 14.51 -5.21 15.10
C GLN A 222 13.19 -5.20 15.91
N LYS A 223 13.26 -5.51 17.20
CA LYS A 223 12.10 -5.75 18.09
C LYS A 223 11.02 -4.65 18.08
N ASN A 224 11.39 -3.40 17.84
CA ASN A 224 10.46 -2.25 17.94
C ASN A 224 10.20 -1.59 16.58
N ASP A 225 10.71 -2.19 15.51
CA ASP A 225 10.45 -1.67 14.17
C ASP A 225 8.99 -1.85 13.80
N LEU A 226 8.47 -0.89 13.05
CA LEU A 226 7.12 -0.94 12.51
C LEU A 226 7.08 -2.01 11.40
N THR A 227 6.10 -2.90 11.46
CA THR A 227 5.89 -3.94 10.45
C THR A 227 4.67 -3.62 9.58
N LEU A 228 4.59 -4.20 8.39
CA LEU A 228 3.40 -4.04 7.54
C LEU A 228 2.14 -4.61 8.22
N GLN A 229 2.29 -5.70 8.98
CA GLN A 229 1.21 -6.24 9.80
C GLN A 229 0.74 -5.24 10.87
N ASP A 230 1.68 -4.58 11.60
CA ASP A 230 1.33 -3.55 12.58
C ASP A 230 0.64 -2.35 11.94
N ILE A 231 1.12 -1.91 10.78
CA ILE A 231 0.50 -0.84 9.98
C ILE A 231 -0.94 -1.22 9.63
N THR A 232 -1.16 -2.43 9.10
CA THR A 232 -2.48 -2.91 8.71
C THR A 232 -3.42 -3.01 9.91
N ARG A 233 -2.95 -3.57 11.02
CA ARG A 233 -3.71 -3.64 12.28
C ARG A 233 -4.07 -2.26 12.82
N ALA A 234 -3.14 -1.31 12.76
CA ALA A 234 -3.36 0.07 13.16
C ALA A 234 -4.42 0.74 12.27
N ALA A 235 -4.33 0.56 10.95
CA ALA A 235 -5.28 1.12 9.99
C ALA A 235 -6.70 0.56 10.21
N ILE A 236 -6.84 -0.76 10.33
CA ILE A 236 -8.13 -1.41 10.63
C ILE A 236 -8.74 -0.85 11.91
N HIS A 237 -7.94 -0.82 13.00
CA HIS A 237 -8.40 -0.29 14.29
C HIS A 237 -8.84 1.17 14.17
N PHE A 238 -8.08 2.01 13.48
CA PHE A 238 -8.38 3.44 13.36
C PHE A 238 -9.60 3.70 12.50
N LEU A 239 -9.66 3.08 11.32
CA LEU A 239 -10.74 3.30 10.36
C LEU A 239 -12.08 2.71 10.83
N SER A 240 -12.05 1.59 11.58
CA SER A 240 -13.26 0.98 12.14
C SER A 240 -13.93 1.82 13.24
N GLN A 241 -13.24 2.82 13.79
CA GLN A 241 -13.79 3.72 14.82
C GLN A 241 -14.38 5.00 14.25
N LYS A 242 -14.29 5.19 12.93
CA LYS A 242 -14.91 6.34 12.26
C LYS A 242 -16.43 6.14 12.16
N ASP A 243 -17.18 7.22 12.37
CA ASP A 243 -18.62 7.25 12.14
C ASP A 243 -18.89 7.41 10.64
N THR A 244 -18.66 6.33 9.89
CA THR A 244 -18.78 6.27 8.44
C THR A 244 -19.42 4.96 8.00
N ASP A 245 -19.89 4.88 6.75
CA ASP A 245 -20.43 3.65 6.18
C ASP A 245 -19.31 2.70 5.71
N GLY A 246 -18.46 2.29 6.65
CA GLY A 246 -17.33 1.43 6.42
C GLY A 246 -16.08 2.16 5.93
N PHE A 247 -15.13 1.41 5.34
CA PHE A 247 -13.86 1.99 4.91
C PHE A 247 -13.29 1.34 3.64
N PHE A 248 -12.38 2.07 3.00
CA PHE A 248 -11.45 1.58 1.99
C PHE A 248 -10.03 1.64 2.57
N LEU A 249 -9.30 0.54 2.52
CA LEU A 249 -7.91 0.45 2.97
C LEU A 249 -7.04 -0.17 1.87
N MET A 250 -6.09 0.61 1.37
CA MET A 250 -5.00 0.13 0.51
C MET A 250 -3.78 -0.18 1.37
N VAL A 251 -3.15 -1.33 1.12
CA VAL A 251 -1.94 -1.80 1.81
C VAL A 251 -0.93 -2.26 0.77
N GLU A 252 0.27 -1.70 0.80
CA GLU A 252 1.33 -2.06 -0.14
C GLU A 252 2.50 -2.74 0.55
N GLY A 253 2.90 -3.89 -0.03
CA GLY A 253 4.19 -4.54 0.22
C GLY A 253 5.26 -4.07 -0.77
N GLY A 254 5.70 -2.82 -0.66
CA GLY A 254 6.61 -2.18 -1.62
C GLY A 254 8.05 -2.73 -1.58
N LYS A 255 8.44 -3.38 -0.49
CA LYS A 255 9.79 -3.94 -0.34
C LYS A 255 10.04 -5.20 -1.16
N ILE A 256 8.99 -5.87 -1.62
CA ILE A 256 9.12 -7.06 -2.49
C ILE A 256 9.83 -6.67 -3.80
N ASP A 257 9.39 -5.58 -4.44
CA ASP A 257 9.99 -5.05 -5.66
C ASP A 257 11.48 -4.71 -5.48
N TRP A 258 11.84 -4.03 -4.40
CA TRP A 258 13.23 -3.63 -4.16
C TRP A 258 14.14 -4.83 -3.94
N ALA A 259 13.67 -5.85 -3.24
CA ALA A 259 14.39 -7.12 -3.09
C ALA A 259 14.57 -7.84 -4.44
N CYS A 260 13.53 -7.84 -5.28
CA CYS A 260 13.57 -8.39 -6.62
C CYS A 260 14.58 -7.65 -7.52
N HIS A 261 14.62 -6.32 -7.48
CA HIS A 261 15.62 -5.50 -8.18
C HIS A 261 17.05 -5.82 -7.75
N ALA A 262 17.25 -6.12 -6.47
CA ALA A 262 18.54 -6.53 -5.93
C ALA A 262 18.88 -8.01 -6.22
N ASN A 263 17.97 -8.78 -6.81
CA ASN A 263 18.05 -10.23 -6.95
C ASN A 263 18.30 -10.95 -5.60
N ASP A 264 17.74 -10.40 -4.52
CA ASP A 264 17.80 -10.95 -3.17
C ASP A 264 16.57 -11.82 -2.91
N ALA A 265 16.69 -13.11 -3.17
CA ALA A 265 15.61 -14.08 -2.96
C ALA A 265 15.20 -14.18 -1.48
N GLY A 266 16.16 -14.03 -0.55
CA GLY A 266 15.89 -14.10 0.89
C GLY A 266 14.95 -12.96 1.33
N SER A 267 15.27 -11.73 0.99
CA SER A 267 14.42 -10.56 1.28
C SER A 267 13.10 -10.62 0.52
N THR A 268 13.10 -11.02 -0.76
CA THR A 268 11.87 -11.19 -1.56
C THR A 268 10.87 -12.13 -0.88
N ILE A 269 11.33 -13.31 -0.45
CA ILE A 269 10.49 -14.31 0.23
C ILE A 269 9.96 -13.76 1.54
N ASN A 270 10.82 -13.17 2.38
CA ASN A 270 10.41 -12.70 3.70
C ASN A 270 9.45 -11.50 3.62
N ASP A 271 9.62 -10.58 2.67
CA ASP A 271 8.69 -9.47 2.48
C ASP A 271 7.36 -9.90 1.81
N THR A 272 7.37 -10.99 1.00
CA THR A 272 6.13 -11.62 0.52
C THR A 272 5.36 -12.28 1.67
N ILE A 273 6.05 -12.95 2.61
CA ILE A 273 5.45 -13.45 3.86
C ILE A 273 4.90 -12.29 4.70
N ALA A 274 5.64 -11.19 4.83
CA ALA A 274 5.19 -10.02 5.58
C ALA A 274 3.92 -9.38 4.97
N LEU A 275 3.75 -9.42 3.65
CA LEU A 275 2.50 -9.04 3.00
C LEU A 275 1.37 -10.02 3.35
N ALA A 276 1.63 -11.34 3.34
CA ALA A 276 0.64 -12.35 3.72
C ALA A 276 0.20 -12.19 5.19
N ASP A 277 1.13 -11.91 6.12
CA ASP A 277 0.82 -11.60 7.52
C ASP A 277 -0.10 -10.36 7.65
N ALA A 278 0.10 -9.37 6.80
CA ALA A 278 -0.77 -8.19 6.73
C ALA A 278 -2.17 -8.54 6.17
N VAL A 279 -2.26 -9.42 5.17
CA VAL A 279 -3.52 -9.93 4.63
C VAL A 279 -4.29 -10.72 5.70
N GLU A 280 -3.61 -11.48 6.57
CA GLU A 280 -4.27 -12.22 7.66
C GLU A 280 -5.02 -11.30 8.63
N GLU A 281 -4.57 -10.07 8.87
CA GLU A 281 -5.33 -9.09 9.68
C GLU A 281 -6.68 -8.75 9.00
N ALA A 282 -6.70 -8.62 7.68
CA ALA A 282 -7.95 -8.41 6.93
C ALA A 282 -8.82 -9.66 6.91
N VAL A 283 -8.24 -10.84 6.80
CA VAL A 283 -8.97 -12.13 6.90
C VAL A 283 -9.61 -12.30 8.29
N ALA A 284 -8.86 -11.95 9.35
CA ALA A 284 -9.38 -11.98 10.72
C ALA A 284 -10.53 -10.97 10.93
N PHE A 285 -10.48 -9.82 10.26
CA PHE A 285 -11.56 -8.84 10.24
C PHE A 285 -12.77 -9.37 9.45
N ALA A 286 -12.55 -9.92 8.24
CA ALA A 286 -13.60 -10.46 7.38
C ALA A 286 -14.39 -11.60 8.05
N LYS A 287 -13.73 -12.43 8.85
CA LYS A 287 -14.43 -13.47 9.65
C LYS A 287 -15.48 -12.91 10.60
N LYS A 288 -15.35 -11.65 11.01
CA LYS A 288 -16.32 -10.95 11.88
C LYS A 288 -17.36 -10.15 11.08
N HIS A 289 -17.09 -9.92 9.79
CA HIS A 289 -17.93 -9.14 8.86
C HIS A 289 -18.02 -9.83 7.49
N PRO A 290 -18.48 -11.11 7.44
CA PRO A 290 -18.34 -11.96 6.25
C PRO A 290 -19.12 -11.44 5.04
N ASP A 291 -20.28 -10.85 5.26
CA ASP A 291 -21.17 -10.39 4.18
C ASP A 291 -20.84 -8.98 3.67
N ASP A 292 -20.00 -8.24 4.41
CA ASP A 292 -19.73 -6.82 4.18
C ASP A 292 -18.30 -6.55 3.70
N THR A 293 -17.43 -7.58 3.65
CA THR A 293 -15.99 -7.41 3.43
C THR A 293 -15.56 -7.95 2.07
N LEU A 294 -14.84 -7.12 1.32
CA LEU A 294 -14.11 -7.50 0.11
C LEU A 294 -12.61 -7.38 0.36
N ILE A 295 -11.87 -8.45 0.09
CA ILE A 295 -10.40 -8.48 0.12
C ILE A 295 -9.89 -8.77 -1.29
N LEU A 296 -9.05 -7.87 -1.81
CA LEU A 296 -8.36 -8.00 -3.08
C LEU A 296 -6.85 -8.05 -2.83
N VAL A 297 -6.15 -8.99 -3.44
CA VAL A 297 -4.68 -9.08 -3.41
C VAL A 297 -4.17 -9.18 -4.83
N THR A 298 -3.21 -8.34 -5.21
CA THR A 298 -2.62 -8.31 -6.56
C THR A 298 -1.16 -7.89 -6.53
N GLY A 299 -0.42 -8.15 -7.62
CA GLY A 299 0.78 -7.41 -7.96
C GLY A 299 0.45 -6.28 -8.93
N ASP A 300 1.28 -5.26 -9.01
CA ASP A 300 1.19 -4.18 -10.00
C ASP A 300 2.02 -4.48 -11.26
N HIS A 301 3.08 -5.25 -11.12
CA HIS A 301 3.92 -5.86 -12.14
C HIS A 301 4.77 -7.00 -11.53
N GLU A 302 5.56 -7.63 -12.33
CA GLU A 302 6.64 -8.54 -11.94
C GLU A 302 7.96 -7.77 -11.92
N THR A 303 8.92 -8.19 -11.09
CA THR A 303 10.27 -7.61 -11.03
C THR A 303 11.31 -8.68 -10.81
N GLY A 304 12.46 -8.51 -11.45
CA GLY A 304 13.66 -9.34 -11.25
C GLY A 304 13.71 -10.63 -12.07
N GLY A 305 12.60 -11.08 -12.66
CA GLY A 305 12.57 -12.30 -13.47
C GLY A 305 12.83 -13.56 -12.66
N LEU A 306 12.37 -13.65 -11.40
CA LEU A 306 12.53 -14.85 -10.57
C LEU A 306 11.96 -16.07 -11.30
N THR A 307 12.76 -17.13 -11.37
CA THR A 307 12.37 -18.42 -11.97
C THR A 307 12.70 -19.54 -11.00
N ILE A 308 11.78 -20.50 -10.86
CA ILE A 308 11.92 -21.69 -9.99
C ILE A 308 11.83 -22.92 -10.88
#